data_768a7618661bab5bc4e83e7cba92f50e
#
_entry.id   768a7618661bab5bc4e83e7cba92f50e
#
_cell.length_a   1.000
_cell.length_b   1.000
_cell.length_c   1.000
_cell.angle_alpha   90.00
_cell.angle_beta   90.00
_cell.angle_gamma   90.00
#
_symmetry.space_group_name_H-M   'P 1'
#
loop_
_entity.id
_entity.type
_entity.pdbx_description
1 polymer ?
#
loop_
_entity_poly.entity_id
_entity_poly.type
_entity_poly.pdbx_seq_one_letter_code
_entity_poly.pdbx_strand_id
1 'polypeptide(L)'
;VFKDAKKDGTVTFTKKWKDNKDNDERQIPDIEISTAKPEGMIVKYKVTFHGNGLAFDDGTTENEMTYTENGQILDGQYKMPSGTNVCWYTDTSYNNRVVVANDGTLNTEITRNIDLYAKEATFVLQNGDDFNSLIPDDARTVYFTDEIMPETASLIDVDNDGDCGVVAWMDGTVMKVSSQISDVSVIANQNCKSMFNKKANLSEIYFDNIDTSNTTNIQSMFYGCSGLQKLDLASFNTSKVIYMNSTFANCNQLKQVNVKSFDTSSVTNMNSMFSGCENLESIDVSSFDTKNVKNIGYMFVSCKKLANIDLSSFNTSNVINMDNIFQRCSGLKSVNIEGWDTSKTTSMQCMFSECGSLTEVDL
;
A
#
# COMPACT_ATOMS: atom_id res chain seq x y z
N VAL A 1 49.34 -8.50 23.66
CA VAL A 1 48.59 -7.24 23.54
C VAL A 1 48.45 -6.98 22.05
N PHE A 2 47.25 -7.11 21.54
CA PHE A 2 46.94 -6.83 20.12
C PHE A 2 46.81 -5.31 19.98
N LYS A 3 47.48 -4.74 19.01
CA LYS A 3 47.25 -3.36 18.59
C LYS A 3 46.75 -3.36 17.16
N ASP A 4 45.59 -2.79 17.00
CA ASP A 4 44.91 -2.33 15.79
C ASP A 4 45.25 -3.05 14.45
N ALA A 5 44.29 -3.79 13.90
CA ALA A 5 44.33 -4.19 12.52
C ALA A 5 44.35 -2.95 11.61
N LYS A 6 45.36 -2.86 10.73
CA LYS A 6 45.37 -1.80 9.71
C LYS A 6 44.27 -2.05 8.66
N LYS A 7 43.81 -0.99 8.04
CA LYS A 7 42.78 -0.98 6.97
C LYS A 7 43.03 -1.93 5.79
N ASP A 8 44.25 -2.50 5.69
CA ASP A 8 44.67 -3.45 4.64
C ASP A 8 44.63 -4.94 5.06
N GLY A 9 44.09 -5.22 6.24
CA GLY A 9 43.93 -6.60 6.73
C GLY A 9 45.25 -7.23 7.23
N THR A 10 46.35 -6.48 7.34
CA THR A 10 47.62 -7.00 7.81
C THR A 10 47.69 -6.95 9.34
N VAL A 11 47.82 -8.10 9.98
CA VAL A 11 48.03 -8.20 11.42
C VAL A 11 49.51 -8.44 11.69
N THR A 12 50.16 -7.47 12.39
CA THR A 12 51.56 -7.63 12.74
C THR A 12 51.68 -8.08 14.20
N PHE A 13 52.30 -9.21 14.41
CA PHE A 13 52.60 -9.75 15.74
C PHE A 13 54.03 -9.38 16.12
N THR A 14 54.23 -8.72 17.29
CA THR A 14 55.55 -8.49 17.85
C THR A 14 55.65 -9.25 19.17
N LYS A 15 56.48 -10.28 19.21
CA LYS A 15 56.79 -11.00 20.45
C LYS A 15 58.05 -10.39 21.09
N LYS A 16 57.91 -9.92 22.33
CA LYS A 16 59.05 -9.51 23.16
C LYS A 16 59.33 -10.62 24.16
N TRP A 17 60.53 -11.16 24.14
CA TRP A 17 61.00 -12.08 25.14
C TRP A 17 61.44 -11.33 26.39
N LYS A 18 61.11 -11.86 27.58
CA LYS A 18 61.46 -11.22 28.86
C LYS A 18 62.79 -11.67 29.46
N ASP A 19 63.54 -12.50 28.74
CA ASP A 19 64.79 -13.03 29.17
C ASP A 19 65.93 -12.61 28.23
N ASN A 20 67.17 -12.55 28.74
CA ASN A 20 68.33 -12.07 27.97
C ASN A 20 68.95 -13.15 27.08
N LYS A 21 68.24 -14.16 26.61
CA LYS A 21 68.75 -15.23 25.73
C LYS A 21 68.59 -14.82 24.26
N ASP A 22 69.61 -15.14 23.46
CA ASP A 22 69.62 -14.90 22.01
C ASP A 22 68.44 -15.61 21.32
N ASN A 23 67.83 -14.95 20.34
CA ASN A 23 66.61 -15.36 19.68
C ASN A 23 66.79 -16.53 18.66
N ASP A 24 68.03 -16.89 18.29
CA ASP A 24 68.33 -17.76 17.15
C ASP A 24 68.03 -19.27 17.39
N GLU A 25 67.73 -19.66 18.64
CA GLU A 25 67.46 -21.07 18.97
C GLU A 25 66.02 -21.39 19.41
N ARG A 26 65.09 -20.46 19.22
CA ARG A 26 63.72 -20.66 19.67
C ARG A 26 62.76 -20.93 18.52
N GLN A 27 62.08 -22.05 18.56
CA GLN A 27 60.98 -22.31 17.64
C GLN A 27 59.86 -21.29 17.88
N ILE A 28 59.48 -20.61 16.80
CA ILE A 28 58.25 -19.79 16.81
C ILE A 28 57.08 -20.76 16.84
N PRO A 29 56.20 -20.71 17.84
CA PRO A 29 55.02 -21.56 17.84
C PRO A 29 54.14 -21.24 16.62
N ASP A 30 53.62 -22.30 16.00
CA ASP A 30 52.64 -22.14 14.93
C ASP A 30 51.47 -21.27 15.46
N ILE A 31 51.28 -20.16 14.80
CA ILE A 31 50.17 -19.25 15.14
C ILE A 31 49.05 -19.53 14.14
N GLU A 32 48.04 -20.21 14.59
CA GLU A 32 46.80 -20.36 13.82
C GLU A 32 46.01 -19.04 13.91
N ILE A 33 45.88 -18.36 12.78
CA ILE A 33 45.04 -17.17 12.70
C ILE A 33 43.65 -17.66 12.30
N SER A 34 42.73 -17.70 13.27
CA SER A 34 41.32 -17.89 12.98
C SER A 34 40.73 -16.57 12.49
N THR A 35 40.14 -16.57 11.31
CA THR A 35 39.34 -15.47 10.79
C THR A 35 37.91 -15.49 11.33
N ALA A 36 37.57 -16.52 12.10
CA ALA A 36 36.25 -16.61 12.73
C ALA A 36 36.19 -15.65 13.95
N LYS A 37 35.08 -14.95 14.07
CA LYS A 37 34.75 -14.12 15.22
C LYS A 37 34.72 -14.98 16.48
N PRO A 38 35.45 -14.63 17.57
CA PRO A 38 35.38 -15.37 18.84
C PRO A 38 33.95 -15.46 19.34
N GLU A 39 33.57 -16.60 19.87
CA GLU A 39 32.25 -16.82 20.47
C GLU A 39 32.02 -15.80 21.61
N GLY A 40 30.87 -15.08 21.58
CA GLY A 40 30.53 -14.04 22.55
C GLY A 40 31.13 -12.64 22.28
N MET A 41 31.90 -12.46 21.18
CA MET A 41 32.41 -11.13 20.83
C MET A 41 31.27 -10.29 20.19
N ILE A 42 30.91 -9.18 20.84
CA ILE A 42 29.99 -8.18 20.24
C ILE A 42 30.84 -7.19 19.43
N VAL A 43 30.63 -7.15 18.12
CA VAL A 43 31.20 -6.12 17.28
C VAL A 43 30.31 -4.88 17.38
N LYS A 44 30.95 -3.71 17.52
CA LYS A 44 30.27 -2.43 17.69
C LYS A 44 30.48 -1.58 16.44
N TYR A 45 29.40 -1.00 15.96
CA TYR A 45 29.40 -0.10 14.82
C TYR A 45 28.79 1.24 15.22
N LYS A 46 29.36 2.31 14.72
CA LYS A 46 28.84 3.66 14.87
C LYS A 46 27.88 3.96 13.73
N VAL A 47 26.71 4.50 14.06
CA VAL A 47 25.74 5.05 13.11
C VAL A 47 25.55 6.52 13.42
N THR A 48 25.77 7.37 12.43
CA THR A 48 25.52 8.80 12.54
C THR A 48 24.27 9.16 11.74
N PHE A 49 23.27 9.69 12.40
CA PHE A 49 22.05 10.19 11.80
C PHE A 49 22.20 11.68 11.51
N HIS A 50 22.17 12.06 10.25
CA HIS A 50 22.21 13.45 9.79
C HIS A 50 20.82 13.96 9.49
N GLY A 51 20.38 15.03 10.12
CA GLY A 51 19.09 15.66 9.87
C GLY A 51 18.93 16.22 8.46
N ASN A 52 20.06 16.47 7.77
CA ASN A 52 20.10 16.90 6.37
C ASN A 52 19.18 18.10 6.06
N GLY A 53 19.27 19.13 6.90
CA GLY A 53 18.44 20.34 6.86
C GLY A 53 17.26 20.32 7.84
N LEU A 54 16.96 19.17 8.43
CA LEU A 54 16.00 19.04 9.52
C LEU A 54 16.73 19.05 10.86
N ALA A 55 16.16 19.66 11.88
CA ALA A 55 16.71 19.67 13.23
C ALA A 55 16.04 18.64 14.11
N PHE A 56 16.78 18.00 15.02
CA PHE A 56 16.25 17.18 16.10
C PHE A 56 15.63 18.07 17.20
N ASP A 57 14.84 17.49 18.09
CA ASP A 57 14.13 18.22 19.16
C ASP A 57 15.04 19.07 20.06
N ASP A 58 16.31 18.69 20.19
CA ASP A 58 17.31 19.44 20.96
C ASP A 58 18.04 20.52 20.15
N GLY A 59 17.62 20.74 18.90
CA GLY A 59 18.22 21.70 17.97
C GLY A 59 19.52 21.24 17.33
N THR A 60 19.99 20.02 17.58
CA THR A 60 21.16 19.44 16.88
C THR A 60 20.77 19.01 15.48
N THR A 61 21.76 18.86 14.59
CA THR A 61 21.58 18.37 13.21
C THR A 61 22.15 16.98 12.99
N GLU A 62 22.77 16.41 14.01
CA GLU A 62 23.38 15.08 13.99
C GLU A 62 23.08 14.34 15.29
N ASN A 63 22.85 13.04 15.19
CA ASN A 63 22.70 12.12 16.33
C ASN A 63 23.57 10.89 16.11
N GLU A 64 24.41 10.56 17.06
CA GLU A 64 25.37 9.46 16.98
C GLU A 64 25.00 8.34 17.92
N MET A 65 24.95 7.11 17.44
CA MET A 65 24.58 5.93 18.20
C MET A 65 25.53 4.76 17.92
N THR A 66 25.57 3.79 18.83
CA THR A 66 26.36 2.56 18.69
C THR A 66 25.45 1.35 18.60
N TYR A 67 25.70 0.49 17.62
CA TYR A 67 24.89 -0.68 17.31
C TYR A 67 25.72 -1.99 17.30
N THR A 68 25.02 -3.11 17.46
CA THR A 68 25.51 -4.44 17.11
C THR A 68 25.48 -4.64 15.59
N GLU A 69 26.11 -5.70 15.09
CA GLU A 69 26.01 -6.11 13.68
C GLU A 69 24.57 -6.35 13.20
N ASN A 70 23.66 -6.75 14.09
CA ASN A 70 22.25 -7.02 13.79
C ASN A 70 21.36 -5.77 13.98
N GLY A 71 21.91 -4.58 14.00
CA GLY A 71 21.15 -3.34 14.09
C GLY A 71 20.53 -3.03 15.46
N GLN A 72 20.88 -3.79 16.53
CA GLN A 72 20.38 -3.52 17.88
C GLN A 72 21.20 -2.41 18.56
N ILE A 73 20.53 -1.52 19.25
CA ILE A 73 21.15 -0.39 19.97
C ILE A 73 21.97 -0.91 21.14
N LEU A 74 23.23 -0.47 21.23
CA LEU A 74 24.14 -0.73 22.34
C LEU A 74 24.35 0.52 23.21
N ASP A 75 24.36 1.71 22.60
CA ASP A 75 24.57 2.96 23.30
C ASP A 75 24.03 4.13 22.48
N GLY A 76 23.60 5.20 23.17
CA GLY A 76 22.99 6.38 22.58
C GLY A 76 21.46 6.39 22.71
N GLN A 77 20.88 7.55 22.42
CA GLN A 77 19.43 7.73 22.39
C GLN A 77 19.02 8.15 20.99
N TYR A 78 18.14 7.36 20.37
CA TYR A 78 17.61 7.68 19.05
C TYR A 78 16.75 8.94 19.12
N LYS A 79 16.93 9.81 18.15
CA LYS A 79 16.15 11.03 17.97
C LYS A 79 15.64 11.09 16.55
N MET A 80 14.39 11.50 16.39
CA MET A 80 13.82 11.84 15.09
C MET A 80 13.87 13.36 14.89
N PRO A 81 13.99 13.83 13.64
CA PRO A 81 13.79 15.24 13.34
C PRO A 81 12.39 15.70 13.72
N SER A 82 12.29 16.91 14.28
CA SER A 82 11.04 17.45 14.84
C SER A 82 9.98 17.70 13.77
N GLY A 83 8.77 17.26 14.05
CA GLY A 83 7.55 17.69 13.34
C GLY A 83 7.32 17.04 11.97
N THR A 84 8.12 16.08 11.54
CA THR A 84 7.98 15.41 10.24
C THR A 84 8.19 13.91 10.34
N ASN A 85 7.56 13.16 9.44
CA ASN A 85 7.94 11.78 9.18
C ASN A 85 9.16 11.79 8.26
N VAL A 86 10.17 10.99 8.58
CA VAL A 86 11.40 10.91 7.78
C VAL A 86 11.70 9.48 7.38
N CYS A 87 12.25 9.32 6.18
CA CYS A 87 12.97 8.13 5.78
C CYS A 87 14.48 8.37 5.90
N TRP A 88 15.24 7.30 6.17
CA TRP A 88 16.67 7.32 6.32
C TRP A 88 17.37 6.65 5.16
N TYR A 89 18.45 7.23 4.66
CA TYR A 89 19.17 6.76 3.47
C TYR A 89 20.68 6.74 3.73
N THR A 90 21.40 5.79 3.13
CA THR A 90 22.88 5.74 3.23
C THR A 90 23.58 6.75 2.33
N ASP A 91 22.84 7.51 1.55
CA ASP A 91 23.39 8.52 0.64
C ASP A 91 22.43 9.71 0.48
N THR A 92 22.97 10.85 0.07
CA THR A 92 22.21 12.09 -0.15
C THR A 92 21.46 12.13 -1.48
N SER A 93 21.57 11.08 -2.32
CA SER A 93 20.79 10.92 -3.54
C SER A 93 19.47 10.15 -3.29
N TYR A 94 19.30 9.66 -2.04
CA TYR A 94 18.08 8.97 -1.56
C TYR A 94 17.72 7.68 -2.33
N ASN A 95 18.73 6.95 -2.83
CA ASN A 95 18.50 5.72 -3.57
C ASN A 95 18.51 4.46 -2.68
N ASN A 96 19.16 4.53 -1.52
CA ASN A 96 19.39 3.38 -0.65
C ASN A 96 18.77 3.64 0.72
N ARG A 97 17.46 3.37 0.84
CA ARG A 97 16.72 3.50 2.10
C ARG A 97 17.18 2.47 3.13
N VAL A 98 17.27 2.90 4.37
CA VAL A 98 17.43 2.05 5.55
C VAL A 98 16.18 2.19 6.42
N VAL A 99 15.57 1.07 6.77
CA VAL A 99 14.41 1.07 7.67
C VAL A 99 14.92 1.20 9.10
N VAL A 100 14.46 2.26 9.76
CA VAL A 100 14.75 2.57 11.16
C VAL A 100 13.43 2.52 11.92
N ALA A 101 13.34 1.64 12.92
CA ALA A 101 12.15 1.55 13.76
C ALA A 101 12.00 2.80 14.64
N ASN A 102 10.80 3.02 15.21
CA ASN A 102 10.52 4.17 16.07
C ASN A 102 11.42 4.25 17.31
N ASP A 103 11.95 3.13 17.78
CA ASP A 103 12.91 3.07 18.86
C ASP A 103 14.37 3.29 18.40
N GLY A 104 14.59 3.42 17.10
CA GLY A 104 15.91 3.59 16.48
C GLY A 104 16.59 2.28 16.09
N THR A 105 15.99 1.11 16.32
CA THR A 105 16.54 -0.17 15.86
C THR A 105 16.58 -0.19 14.32
N LEU A 106 17.70 -0.66 13.76
CA LEU A 106 17.87 -0.78 12.31
C LEU A 106 17.41 -2.16 11.85
N ASN A 107 16.59 -2.20 10.81
CA ASN A 107 16.18 -3.43 10.14
C ASN A 107 17.19 -3.80 9.03
N THR A 108 18.46 -3.83 9.38
CA THR A 108 19.53 -4.20 8.45
C THR A 108 20.77 -4.67 9.19
N GLU A 109 21.54 -5.57 8.59
CA GLU A 109 22.84 -5.99 9.09
C GLU A 109 23.87 -4.88 8.86
N ILE A 110 24.67 -4.57 9.91
CA ILE A 110 25.70 -3.53 9.85
C ILE A 110 27.08 -4.20 9.88
N THR A 111 27.86 -3.99 8.84
CA THR A 111 29.22 -4.54 8.71
C THR A 111 30.34 -3.47 8.81
N ARG A 112 29.95 -2.19 8.93
CA ARG A 112 30.83 -1.04 9.04
C ARG A 112 30.12 0.13 9.71
N ASN A 113 30.86 1.16 10.11
CA ASN A 113 30.23 2.44 10.47
C ASN A 113 29.50 3.02 9.27
N ILE A 114 28.31 3.56 9.49
CA ILE A 114 27.46 4.13 8.44
C ILE A 114 26.95 5.52 8.82
N ASP A 115 26.71 6.34 7.82
CA ASP A 115 26.03 7.61 7.92
C ASP A 115 24.62 7.44 7.31
N LEU A 116 23.60 7.95 8.00
CA LEU A 116 22.22 7.95 7.55
C LEU A 116 21.72 9.39 7.40
N TYR A 117 21.10 9.69 6.28
CA TYR A 117 20.61 11.02 5.91
C TYR A 117 19.10 11.04 5.91
N ALA A 118 18.51 11.96 6.67
CA ALA A 118 17.07 12.15 6.71
C ALA A 118 16.55 12.77 5.42
N LYS A 119 15.39 12.29 4.98
CA LYS A 119 14.53 12.95 3.99
C LYS A 119 13.11 12.96 4.51
N GLU A 120 12.43 14.11 4.42
CA GLU A 120 11.01 14.19 4.70
C GLU A 120 10.23 13.28 3.75
N ALA A 121 9.37 12.45 4.30
CA ALA A 121 8.65 11.44 3.55
C ALA A 121 7.17 11.77 3.43
N THR A 122 6.59 11.54 2.25
CA THR A 122 5.18 11.81 1.96
C THR A 122 4.30 10.58 2.00
N PHE A 123 4.83 9.39 1.89
CA PHE A 123 4.16 8.06 1.88
C PHE A 123 2.98 7.96 0.92
N VAL A 124 3.02 8.67 -0.20
CA VAL A 124 1.97 8.69 -1.20
C VAL A 124 2.24 7.64 -2.27
N LEU A 125 1.26 6.75 -2.50
CA LEU A 125 1.32 5.76 -3.58
C LEU A 125 1.41 6.45 -4.95
N GLN A 126 2.01 5.75 -5.89
CA GLN A 126 1.87 6.06 -7.32
C GLN A 126 0.40 6.17 -7.71
N ASN A 127 0.11 6.88 -8.80
CA ASN A 127 -1.26 6.92 -9.34
C ASN A 127 -1.75 5.52 -9.72
N GLY A 128 -3.07 5.37 -9.88
CA GLY A 128 -3.65 4.03 -10.02
C GLY A 128 -3.15 3.25 -11.24
N ASP A 129 -2.92 3.88 -12.38
CA ASP A 129 -2.43 3.19 -13.59
C ASP A 129 -0.98 2.71 -13.41
N ASP A 130 -0.11 3.52 -12.80
CA ASP A 130 1.30 3.17 -12.55
C ASP A 130 1.40 2.09 -11.46
N PHE A 131 0.69 2.24 -10.33
CA PHE A 131 0.63 1.20 -9.31
C PHE A 131 0.13 -0.14 -9.88
N ASN A 132 -0.89 -0.12 -10.74
CA ASN A 132 -1.40 -1.32 -11.41
C ASN A 132 -0.30 -2.07 -12.14
N SER A 133 0.59 -1.36 -12.84
CA SER A 133 1.68 -1.97 -13.62
C SER A 133 2.70 -2.72 -12.74
N LEU A 134 2.79 -2.35 -11.47
CA LEU A 134 3.73 -2.94 -10.51
C LEU A 134 3.16 -4.17 -9.77
N ILE A 135 1.85 -4.42 -9.84
CA ILE A 135 1.26 -5.63 -9.25
C ILE A 135 1.67 -6.85 -10.09
N PRO A 136 2.43 -7.82 -9.54
CA PRO A 136 2.88 -8.99 -10.27
C PRO A 136 1.72 -9.89 -10.74
N ASP A 137 1.90 -10.57 -11.88
CA ASP A 137 0.85 -11.43 -12.45
C ASP A 137 0.54 -12.66 -11.60
N ASP A 138 1.47 -13.11 -10.78
CA ASP A 138 1.30 -14.22 -9.85
C ASP A 138 0.70 -13.81 -8.50
N ALA A 139 0.52 -12.52 -8.25
CA ALA A 139 -0.17 -12.05 -7.05
C ALA A 139 -1.63 -12.56 -7.01
N ARG A 140 -2.02 -13.06 -5.84
CA ARG A 140 -3.39 -13.49 -5.53
C ARG A 140 -4.04 -12.57 -4.50
N THR A 141 -3.23 -11.90 -3.72
CA THR A 141 -3.65 -10.96 -2.67
C THR A 141 -2.80 -9.70 -2.75
N VAL A 142 -3.42 -8.54 -2.53
CA VAL A 142 -2.73 -7.29 -2.22
C VAL A 142 -3.12 -6.89 -0.80
N TYR A 143 -2.13 -6.61 0.04
CA TYR A 143 -2.35 -6.28 1.43
C TYR A 143 -1.61 -4.99 1.82
N PHE A 144 -2.38 -3.94 2.09
CA PHE A 144 -1.86 -2.71 2.70
C PHE A 144 -1.71 -2.94 4.19
N THR A 145 -0.48 -2.96 4.67
CA THR A 145 -0.10 -3.41 6.02
C THR A 145 0.87 -2.44 6.68
N ASP A 146 1.04 -2.53 7.98
CA ASP A 146 2.09 -1.86 8.76
C ASP A 146 3.35 -2.74 8.95
N GLU A 147 3.36 -3.93 8.36
CA GLU A 147 4.52 -4.82 8.43
C GLU A 147 5.76 -4.19 7.78
N ILE A 148 6.91 -4.48 8.37
CA ILE A 148 8.21 -4.11 7.82
C ILE A 148 8.66 -5.18 6.83
N MET A 149 9.13 -4.76 5.66
CA MET A 149 9.66 -5.65 4.63
C MET A 149 10.90 -6.40 5.15
N PRO A 150 10.94 -7.74 5.05
CA PRO A 150 12.13 -8.52 5.39
C PRO A 150 13.32 -8.15 4.50
N GLU A 151 14.54 -8.15 5.05
CA GLU A 151 15.78 -7.87 4.29
C GLU A 151 16.00 -8.81 3.09
N THR A 152 15.46 -10.03 3.18
CA THR A 152 15.56 -11.04 2.11
C THR A 152 14.57 -10.83 0.98
N ALA A 153 13.59 -9.94 1.15
CA ALA A 153 12.58 -9.66 0.13
C ALA A 153 13.10 -8.68 -0.92
N SER A 154 12.62 -8.83 -2.15
CA SER A 154 12.91 -7.87 -3.22
C SER A 154 11.96 -6.68 -3.12
N LEU A 155 12.52 -5.49 -3.03
CA LEU A 155 11.78 -4.25 -2.97
C LEU A 155 11.16 -3.91 -4.32
N ILE A 156 9.90 -3.51 -4.30
CA ILE A 156 9.20 -2.85 -5.42
C ILE A 156 8.87 -1.43 -4.95
N ASP A 157 9.43 -0.44 -5.62
CA ASP A 157 9.12 0.96 -5.32
C ASP A 157 7.74 1.31 -5.87
N VAL A 158 6.79 1.60 -4.98
CA VAL A 158 5.42 1.98 -5.29
C VAL A 158 5.11 3.42 -4.85
N ASP A 159 6.15 4.17 -4.47
CA ASP A 159 6.06 5.55 -4.03
C ASP A 159 5.89 6.52 -5.21
N ASN A 160 5.15 7.61 -4.99
CA ASN A 160 4.84 8.58 -6.04
C ASN A 160 6.04 9.43 -6.47
N ASP A 161 7.01 9.66 -5.60
CA ASP A 161 8.21 10.45 -5.88
C ASP A 161 9.47 9.60 -6.11
N GLY A 162 9.34 8.26 -6.01
CA GLY A 162 10.38 7.31 -6.37
C GLY A 162 11.52 7.22 -5.36
N ASP A 163 11.28 7.61 -4.10
CA ASP A 163 12.29 7.56 -3.03
C ASP A 163 12.13 6.36 -2.09
N CYS A 164 11.26 5.42 -2.44
CA CYS A 164 10.94 4.28 -1.61
C CYS A 164 10.27 4.64 -0.27
N GLY A 165 9.60 5.77 -0.15
CA GLY A 165 8.77 6.13 1.00
C GLY A 165 7.67 5.11 1.23
N VAL A 166 7.06 4.60 0.16
CA VAL A 166 6.17 3.44 0.16
C VAL A 166 6.77 2.31 -0.65
N VAL A 167 6.89 1.14 -0.06
CA VAL A 167 7.43 -0.03 -0.73
C VAL A 167 6.42 -1.17 -0.77
N ALA A 168 6.59 -2.06 -1.76
CA ALA A 168 5.91 -3.32 -1.80
C ALA A 168 6.90 -4.48 -1.94
N TRP A 169 6.47 -5.67 -1.56
CA TRP A 169 7.23 -6.92 -1.75
C TRP A 169 6.29 -8.10 -1.87
N MET A 170 6.81 -9.20 -2.41
CA MET A 170 6.07 -10.45 -2.46
C MET A 170 6.41 -11.35 -1.26
N ASP A 171 5.36 -11.85 -0.61
CA ASP A 171 5.41 -12.92 0.38
C ASP A 171 4.59 -14.09 -0.17
N GLY A 172 5.26 -15.02 -0.86
CA GLY A 172 4.59 -16.02 -1.68
C GLY A 172 3.76 -15.37 -2.80
N THR A 173 2.43 -15.49 -2.75
CA THR A 173 1.49 -14.86 -3.70
C THR A 173 0.80 -13.61 -3.14
N VAL A 174 1.25 -13.13 -1.99
CA VAL A 174 0.73 -11.90 -1.35
C VAL A 174 1.67 -10.75 -1.67
N MET A 175 1.19 -9.73 -2.36
CA MET A 175 1.88 -8.46 -2.48
C MET A 175 1.55 -7.61 -1.26
N LYS A 176 2.52 -7.38 -0.40
CA LYS A 176 2.40 -6.49 0.77
C LYS A 176 2.85 -5.09 0.40
N VAL A 177 2.16 -4.07 0.91
CA VAL A 177 2.43 -2.64 0.65
C VAL A 177 2.47 -1.90 1.97
N SER A 178 3.54 -1.16 2.25
CA SER A 178 3.76 -0.51 3.55
C SER A 178 4.59 0.76 3.44
N SER A 179 4.36 1.70 4.35
CA SER A 179 5.22 2.87 4.59
C SER A 179 6.55 2.51 5.26
N GLN A 180 6.67 1.30 5.79
CA GLN A 180 7.81 0.82 6.59
C GLN A 180 8.01 1.59 7.91
N ILE A 181 7.00 2.29 8.39
CA ILE A 181 6.98 2.97 9.68
C ILE A 181 5.72 2.54 10.41
N SER A 182 5.87 2.05 11.65
CA SER A 182 4.73 1.65 12.48
C SER A 182 3.76 2.81 12.70
N ASP A 183 2.47 2.52 12.66
CA ASP A 183 1.38 3.48 12.86
C ASP A 183 1.30 4.59 11.80
N VAL A 184 2.05 4.48 10.68
CA VAL A 184 1.97 5.41 9.56
C VAL A 184 1.32 4.72 8.37
N SER A 185 0.11 5.16 8.03
CA SER A 185 -0.63 4.64 6.89
C SER A 185 -0.04 5.09 5.56
N VAL A 186 -0.11 4.21 4.59
CA VAL A 186 0.11 4.56 3.19
C VAL A 186 -0.99 5.52 2.74
N ILE A 187 -0.64 6.60 2.06
CA ILE A 187 -1.60 7.58 1.54
C ILE A 187 -1.93 7.21 0.09
N ALA A 188 -3.20 6.93 -0.18
CA ALA A 188 -3.66 6.70 -1.55
C ALA A 188 -3.48 7.95 -2.41
N ASN A 189 -3.09 7.78 -3.67
CA ASN A 189 -3.01 8.88 -4.62
C ASN A 189 -4.37 9.55 -4.82
N GLN A 190 -4.40 10.83 -5.16
CA GLN A 190 -5.63 11.50 -5.55
C GLN A 190 -6.31 10.82 -6.75
N ASN A 191 -5.52 10.24 -7.65
CA ASN A 191 -6.00 9.50 -8.81
C ASN A 191 -5.72 8.00 -8.65
N CYS A 192 -6.68 7.27 -8.09
CA CYS A 192 -6.67 5.80 -7.98
C CYS A 192 -7.41 5.13 -9.16
N LYS A 193 -7.60 5.85 -10.28
CA LYS A 193 -8.18 5.27 -11.50
C LYS A 193 -7.41 4.02 -11.90
N SER A 194 -8.12 2.96 -12.26
CA SER A 194 -7.56 1.70 -12.76
C SER A 194 -6.60 0.96 -11.81
N MET A 195 -6.52 1.29 -10.53
CA MET A 195 -5.50 0.80 -9.58
C MET A 195 -5.35 -0.74 -9.56
N PHE A 196 -6.45 -1.48 -9.76
CA PHE A 196 -6.45 -2.95 -9.87
C PHE A 196 -7.08 -3.42 -11.20
N ASN A 197 -7.18 -2.54 -12.20
CA ASN A 197 -7.85 -2.84 -13.46
C ASN A 197 -7.28 -4.11 -14.12
N LYS A 198 -8.18 -5.06 -14.45
CA LYS A 198 -7.89 -6.34 -15.10
C LYS A 198 -6.97 -7.28 -14.32
N LYS A 199 -6.77 -7.07 -13.03
CA LYS A 199 -6.04 -8.02 -12.17
C LYS A 199 -6.96 -9.21 -11.84
N ALA A 200 -7.25 -10.02 -12.86
CA ALA A 200 -8.15 -11.15 -12.80
C ALA A 200 -7.71 -12.27 -11.84
N ASN A 201 -6.42 -12.32 -11.54
CA ASN A 201 -5.83 -13.31 -10.64
C ASN A 201 -5.98 -12.94 -9.15
N LEU A 202 -6.30 -11.70 -8.82
CA LEU A 202 -6.53 -11.30 -7.44
C LEU A 202 -7.82 -11.91 -6.91
N SER A 203 -7.73 -12.64 -5.81
CA SER A 203 -8.86 -13.21 -5.07
C SER A 203 -9.23 -12.36 -3.86
N GLU A 204 -8.27 -11.60 -3.31
CA GLU A 204 -8.44 -10.80 -2.10
C GLU A 204 -7.64 -9.49 -2.18
N ILE A 205 -8.18 -8.44 -1.58
CA ILE A 205 -7.49 -7.16 -1.37
C ILE A 205 -7.87 -6.66 0.02
N TYR A 206 -6.87 -6.35 0.84
CA TYR A 206 -7.03 -5.83 2.19
C TYR A 206 -6.52 -4.39 2.28
N PHE A 207 -7.32 -3.52 2.89
CA PHE A 207 -7.08 -2.08 2.98
C PHE A 207 -6.91 -1.62 4.44
N ASP A 208 -6.17 -2.39 5.25
CA ASP A 208 -6.10 -2.15 6.70
C ASP A 208 -5.26 -0.92 7.04
N ASN A 209 -4.24 -0.62 6.24
CA ASN A 209 -3.30 0.47 6.49
C ASN A 209 -3.13 1.42 5.30
N ILE A 210 -4.25 1.96 4.81
CA ILE A 210 -4.27 2.96 3.72
C ILE A 210 -5.25 4.09 4.03
N ASP A 211 -4.82 5.33 3.86
CA ASP A 211 -5.66 6.51 3.93
C ASP A 211 -6.12 6.94 2.52
N THR A 212 -7.41 6.90 2.27
CA THR A 212 -8.04 7.28 0.99
C THR A 212 -8.66 8.68 1.02
N SER A 213 -8.49 9.46 2.11
CA SER A 213 -9.16 10.74 2.34
C SER A 213 -8.85 11.83 1.30
N ASN A 214 -7.79 11.66 0.51
CA ASN A 214 -7.40 12.58 -0.56
C ASN A 214 -7.79 12.10 -1.96
N THR A 215 -8.37 10.91 -2.08
CA THR A 215 -8.74 10.33 -3.38
C THR A 215 -9.94 11.06 -3.99
N THR A 216 -9.80 11.46 -5.25
CA THR A 216 -10.85 12.15 -6.02
C THR A 216 -11.39 11.31 -7.18
N ASN A 217 -10.66 10.27 -7.59
CA ASN A 217 -11.00 9.46 -8.75
C ASN A 217 -10.73 7.97 -8.48
N ILE A 218 -11.80 7.17 -8.49
CA ILE A 218 -11.76 5.69 -8.40
C ILE A 218 -12.39 5.03 -9.63
N GLN A 219 -12.45 5.77 -10.75
CA GLN A 219 -12.93 5.22 -12.03
C GLN A 219 -12.21 3.92 -12.36
N SER A 220 -12.97 2.86 -12.69
CA SER A 220 -12.44 1.56 -13.10
C SER A 220 -11.44 0.94 -12.11
N MET A 221 -11.45 1.33 -10.82
CA MET A 221 -10.45 0.90 -9.84
C MET A 221 -10.32 -0.62 -9.75
N PHE A 222 -11.44 -1.33 -9.78
CA PHE A 222 -11.50 -2.80 -9.74
C PHE A 222 -12.05 -3.40 -11.05
N TYR A 223 -12.08 -2.63 -12.14
CA TYR A 223 -12.63 -3.12 -13.41
C TYR A 223 -11.97 -4.45 -13.83
N GLY A 224 -12.77 -5.48 -14.08
CA GLY A 224 -12.26 -6.75 -14.57
C GLY A 224 -11.49 -7.60 -13.54
N CYS A 225 -11.58 -7.27 -12.24
CA CYS A 225 -11.07 -8.14 -11.16
C CYS A 225 -11.96 -9.37 -11.02
N SER A 226 -11.94 -10.25 -12.02
CA SER A 226 -12.87 -11.39 -12.12
C SER A 226 -12.60 -12.49 -11.09
N GLY A 227 -11.49 -12.47 -10.38
CA GLY A 227 -11.18 -13.41 -9.28
C GLY A 227 -11.77 -13.01 -7.93
N LEU A 228 -12.09 -11.73 -7.71
CA LEU A 228 -12.60 -11.22 -6.44
C LEU A 228 -14.01 -11.78 -6.16
N GLN A 229 -14.19 -12.39 -4.98
CA GLN A 229 -15.49 -12.88 -4.52
C GLN A 229 -16.14 -11.98 -3.48
N LYS A 230 -15.34 -11.33 -2.66
CA LYS A 230 -15.75 -10.36 -1.63
C LYS A 230 -14.79 -9.19 -1.64
N LEU A 231 -15.30 -8.02 -1.30
CA LEU A 231 -14.49 -6.83 -1.15
C LEU A 231 -15.06 -5.97 -0.01
N ASP A 232 -14.24 -5.68 0.98
CA ASP A 232 -14.62 -4.78 2.08
C ASP A 232 -13.93 -3.43 1.89
N LEU A 233 -14.74 -2.38 1.76
CA LEU A 233 -14.31 -1.01 1.57
C LEU A 233 -14.80 -0.10 2.71
N ALA A 234 -15.09 -0.68 3.89
CA ALA A 234 -15.59 0.07 5.04
C ALA A 234 -14.60 1.15 5.53
N SER A 235 -13.29 0.94 5.30
CA SER A 235 -12.23 1.90 5.63
C SER A 235 -12.10 3.07 4.63
N PHE A 236 -12.74 2.98 3.45
CA PHE A 236 -12.60 4.01 2.43
C PHE A 236 -13.31 5.31 2.82
N ASN A 237 -12.57 6.40 2.79
CA ASN A 237 -13.11 7.75 2.80
C ASN A 237 -13.28 8.23 1.36
N THR A 238 -14.53 8.33 0.90
CA THR A 238 -14.85 8.73 -0.48
C THR A 238 -15.40 10.15 -0.58
N SER A 239 -15.34 10.96 0.48
CA SER A 239 -15.96 12.29 0.55
C SER A 239 -15.49 13.28 -0.52
N LYS A 240 -14.27 13.07 -1.07
CA LYS A 240 -13.72 13.89 -2.16
C LYS A 240 -13.85 13.24 -3.54
N VAL A 241 -14.42 12.04 -3.64
CA VAL A 241 -14.50 11.31 -4.91
C VAL A 241 -15.56 11.92 -5.82
N ILE A 242 -15.16 12.19 -7.06
CA ILE A 242 -16.02 12.79 -8.11
C ILE A 242 -16.38 11.75 -9.17
N TYR A 243 -15.44 10.82 -9.48
CA TYR A 243 -15.60 9.83 -10.54
C TYR A 243 -15.60 8.42 -9.95
N MET A 244 -16.74 7.71 -10.09
CA MET A 244 -16.95 6.32 -9.67
C MET A 244 -17.42 5.41 -10.81
N ASN A 245 -17.38 5.89 -12.05
CA ASN A 245 -17.88 5.09 -13.17
C ASN A 245 -17.02 3.83 -13.37
N SER A 246 -17.69 2.72 -13.65
CA SER A 246 -17.08 1.41 -13.89
C SER A 246 -16.23 0.85 -12.73
N THR A 247 -16.36 1.37 -11.50
CA THR A 247 -15.48 1.00 -10.36
C THR A 247 -15.38 -0.50 -10.18
N PHE A 248 -16.48 -1.23 -10.25
CA PHE A 248 -16.55 -2.69 -10.07
C PHE A 248 -16.96 -3.43 -11.36
N ALA A 249 -16.95 -2.75 -12.52
CA ALA A 249 -17.45 -3.37 -13.73
C ALA A 249 -16.64 -4.63 -14.10
N ASN A 250 -17.36 -5.69 -14.53
CA ASN A 250 -16.79 -6.99 -14.89
C ASN A 250 -16.08 -7.75 -13.74
N CYS A 251 -16.41 -7.45 -12.48
CA CYS A 251 -16.05 -8.30 -11.35
C CYS A 251 -16.98 -9.52 -11.31
N ASN A 252 -16.81 -10.45 -12.25
CA ASN A 252 -17.81 -11.50 -12.53
C ASN A 252 -18.05 -12.46 -11.36
N GLN A 253 -17.03 -12.68 -10.49
CA GLN A 253 -17.15 -13.56 -9.32
C GLN A 253 -17.57 -12.82 -8.04
N LEU A 254 -17.70 -11.50 -8.08
CA LEU A 254 -18.02 -10.69 -6.91
C LEU A 254 -19.45 -11.01 -6.43
N LYS A 255 -19.55 -11.56 -5.22
CA LYS A 255 -20.83 -11.92 -4.56
C LYS A 255 -21.29 -10.82 -3.61
N GLN A 256 -20.35 -10.16 -2.96
CA GLN A 256 -20.60 -9.14 -1.95
C GLN A 256 -19.54 -8.04 -2.02
N VAL A 257 -19.99 -6.81 -1.91
CA VAL A 257 -19.13 -5.64 -1.71
C VAL A 257 -19.72 -4.74 -0.64
N ASN A 258 -18.90 -4.32 0.32
CA ASN A 258 -19.32 -3.40 1.38
C ASN A 258 -18.98 -1.97 0.96
N VAL A 259 -20.00 -1.18 0.66
CA VAL A 259 -19.91 0.23 0.25
C VAL A 259 -20.69 1.16 1.19
N LYS A 260 -21.04 0.69 2.40
CA LYS A 260 -21.86 1.45 3.36
C LYS A 260 -21.23 2.75 3.83
N SER A 261 -19.89 2.81 3.86
CA SER A 261 -19.14 4.01 4.23
C SER A 261 -19.03 5.04 3.10
N PHE A 262 -19.48 4.71 1.88
CA PHE A 262 -19.28 5.60 0.74
C PHE A 262 -20.10 6.89 0.89
N ASP A 263 -19.40 8.01 0.98
CA ASP A 263 -19.95 9.34 0.75
C ASP A 263 -19.89 9.61 -0.75
N THR A 264 -21.06 9.67 -1.39
CA THR A 264 -21.17 9.90 -2.83
C THR A 264 -21.66 11.31 -3.17
N SER A 265 -21.74 12.19 -2.18
CA SER A 265 -22.30 13.55 -2.34
C SER A 265 -21.60 14.41 -3.38
N SER A 266 -20.33 14.15 -3.68
CA SER A 266 -19.54 14.83 -4.72
C SER A 266 -19.56 14.10 -6.09
N VAL A 267 -20.16 12.91 -6.17
CA VAL A 267 -20.10 12.07 -7.37
C VAL A 267 -21.04 12.61 -8.45
N THR A 268 -20.55 12.69 -9.67
CA THR A 268 -21.31 13.16 -10.84
C THR A 268 -21.61 12.08 -11.86
N ASN A 269 -20.89 10.95 -11.80
CA ASN A 269 -21.01 9.86 -12.76
C ASN A 269 -20.83 8.49 -12.09
N MET A 270 -21.89 7.68 -12.14
CA MET A 270 -21.95 6.28 -11.65
C MET A 270 -22.19 5.29 -12.79
N ASN A 271 -21.98 5.70 -14.03
CA ASN A 271 -22.19 4.82 -15.20
C ASN A 271 -21.43 3.50 -15.03
N SER A 272 -22.10 2.39 -15.34
CA SER A 272 -21.53 1.03 -15.34
C SER A 272 -20.88 0.59 -14.02
N MET A 273 -21.19 1.20 -12.87
CA MET A 273 -20.47 0.98 -11.61
C MET A 273 -20.40 -0.51 -11.21
N PHE A 274 -21.46 -1.29 -11.42
CA PHE A 274 -21.55 -2.72 -11.14
C PHE A 274 -21.84 -3.57 -12.38
N SER A 275 -21.69 -3.00 -13.57
CA SER A 275 -21.97 -3.71 -14.82
C SER A 275 -21.13 -4.98 -14.92
N GLY A 276 -21.75 -6.13 -15.26
CA GLY A 276 -21.08 -7.41 -15.40
C GLY A 276 -20.70 -8.09 -14.09
N CYS A 277 -21.20 -7.61 -12.94
CA CYS A 277 -21.08 -8.33 -11.66
C CYS A 277 -22.07 -9.50 -11.63
N GLU A 278 -21.82 -10.52 -12.46
CA GLU A 278 -22.76 -11.61 -12.74
C GLU A 278 -23.18 -12.41 -11.49
N ASN A 279 -22.28 -12.50 -10.49
CA ASN A 279 -22.51 -13.24 -9.26
C ASN A 279 -22.93 -12.37 -8.06
N LEU A 280 -23.14 -11.07 -8.25
CA LEU A 280 -23.59 -10.18 -7.19
C LEU A 280 -25.00 -10.58 -6.73
N GLU A 281 -25.13 -11.02 -5.47
CA GLU A 281 -26.37 -11.54 -4.91
C GLU A 281 -27.24 -10.44 -4.30
N SER A 282 -26.57 -9.46 -3.67
CA SER A 282 -27.22 -8.28 -3.07
C SER A 282 -26.23 -7.14 -2.95
N ILE A 283 -26.75 -5.93 -2.88
CA ILE A 283 -25.98 -4.73 -2.58
C ILE A 283 -26.85 -3.74 -1.81
N ASP A 284 -26.24 -3.08 -0.82
CA ASP A 284 -26.87 -2.01 -0.07
C ASP A 284 -26.25 -0.67 -0.51
N VAL A 285 -27.04 0.11 -1.22
CA VAL A 285 -26.68 1.46 -1.73
C VAL A 285 -27.54 2.56 -1.10
N SER A 286 -28.20 2.27 0.02
CA SER A 286 -29.09 3.19 0.71
C SER A 286 -28.36 4.45 1.24
N SER A 287 -27.03 4.37 1.45
CA SER A 287 -26.19 5.49 1.84
C SER A 287 -25.83 6.44 0.69
N PHE A 288 -26.10 6.07 -0.57
CA PHE A 288 -25.66 6.87 -1.72
C PHE A 288 -26.47 8.16 -1.84
N ASP A 289 -25.79 9.31 -1.73
CA ASP A 289 -26.33 10.62 -2.10
C ASP A 289 -26.13 10.86 -3.60
N THR A 290 -27.20 10.76 -4.37
CA THR A 290 -27.14 10.86 -5.84
C THR A 290 -27.59 12.23 -6.39
N LYS A 291 -27.78 13.22 -5.52
CA LYS A 291 -28.29 14.55 -5.93
C LYS A 291 -27.45 15.24 -7.02
N ASN A 292 -26.14 14.96 -7.11
CA ASN A 292 -25.25 15.54 -8.11
C ASN A 292 -25.00 14.63 -9.31
N VAL A 293 -25.52 13.40 -9.28
CA VAL A 293 -25.30 12.40 -10.33
C VAL A 293 -26.08 12.72 -11.60
N LYS A 294 -25.41 12.72 -12.73
CA LYS A 294 -26.00 12.97 -14.06
C LYS A 294 -26.17 11.71 -14.91
N ASN A 295 -25.43 10.65 -14.57
CA ASN A 295 -25.40 9.42 -15.36
C ASN A 295 -25.33 8.19 -14.46
N ILE A 296 -26.38 7.36 -14.52
CA ILE A 296 -26.47 6.04 -13.89
C ILE A 296 -26.70 4.92 -14.92
N GLY A 297 -26.52 5.23 -16.20
CA GLY A 297 -26.69 4.25 -17.27
C GLY A 297 -25.80 3.04 -17.09
N TYR A 298 -26.27 1.87 -17.48
CA TYR A 298 -25.55 0.60 -17.41
C TYR A 298 -25.15 0.15 -16.00
N MET A 299 -25.67 0.78 -14.92
CA MET A 299 -25.14 0.64 -13.57
C MET A 299 -25.13 -0.82 -13.09
N PHE A 300 -26.14 -1.62 -13.43
CA PHE A 300 -26.28 -3.01 -13.03
C PHE A 300 -26.43 -3.97 -14.22
N VAL A 301 -26.04 -3.59 -15.41
CA VAL A 301 -26.10 -4.49 -16.58
C VAL A 301 -25.50 -5.85 -16.27
N SER A 302 -26.21 -6.92 -16.62
CA SER A 302 -25.75 -8.30 -16.45
C SER A 302 -25.45 -8.72 -15.00
N CYS A 303 -26.06 -8.09 -14.00
CA CYS A 303 -26.06 -8.59 -12.61
C CYS A 303 -27.05 -9.77 -12.50
N LYS A 304 -26.64 -10.94 -13.03
CA LYS A 304 -27.54 -12.10 -13.26
C LYS A 304 -28.11 -12.73 -11.99
N LYS A 305 -27.39 -12.61 -10.85
CA LYS A 305 -27.84 -13.18 -9.56
C LYS A 305 -28.49 -12.15 -8.62
N LEU A 306 -28.49 -10.87 -8.98
CA LEU A 306 -29.15 -9.84 -8.20
C LEU A 306 -30.68 -10.10 -8.24
N ALA A 307 -31.24 -10.47 -7.09
CA ALA A 307 -32.66 -10.87 -7.05
C ALA A 307 -33.62 -9.71 -6.76
N ASN A 308 -33.18 -8.78 -5.91
CA ASN A 308 -33.96 -7.60 -5.52
C ASN A 308 -33.05 -6.43 -5.32
N ILE A 309 -33.52 -5.22 -5.63
CA ILE A 309 -32.79 -4.00 -5.36
C ILE A 309 -33.74 -2.87 -4.99
N ASP A 310 -33.35 -2.10 -3.97
CA ASP A 310 -34.06 -0.89 -3.54
C ASP A 310 -33.20 0.34 -3.87
N LEU A 311 -33.70 1.19 -4.75
CA LEU A 311 -33.12 2.45 -5.18
C LEU A 311 -34.04 3.65 -4.88
N SER A 312 -35.01 3.50 -3.97
CA SER A 312 -35.92 4.56 -3.55
C SER A 312 -35.18 5.73 -2.89
N SER A 313 -33.98 5.49 -2.34
CA SER A 313 -33.12 6.57 -1.80
C SER A 313 -32.46 7.43 -2.86
N PHE A 314 -32.46 7.02 -4.14
CA PHE A 314 -31.78 7.77 -5.20
C PHE A 314 -32.55 9.05 -5.58
N ASN A 315 -31.90 10.18 -5.44
CA ASN A 315 -32.37 11.44 -6.01
C ASN A 315 -31.98 11.51 -7.49
N THR A 316 -32.96 11.28 -8.37
CA THR A 316 -32.73 11.24 -9.82
C THR A 316 -33.02 12.56 -10.53
N SER A 317 -33.40 13.63 -9.81
CA SER A 317 -33.80 14.91 -10.40
C SER A 317 -32.77 15.59 -11.31
N ASN A 318 -31.51 15.18 -11.25
CA ASN A 318 -30.43 15.66 -12.12
C ASN A 318 -29.90 14.60 -13.11
N VAL A 319 -30.50 13.40 -13.10
CA VAL A 319 -30.05 12.31 -13.98
C VAL A 319 -30.55 12.52 -15.41
N ILE A 320 -29.61 12.50 -16.35
CA ILE A 320 -29.84 12.71 -17.79
C ILE A 320 -29.90 11.37 -18.53
N ASN A 321 -29.06 10.42 -18.11
CA ASN A 321 -28.95 9.10 -18.75
C ASN A 321 -29.27 7.98 -17.76
N MET A 322 -30.27 7.15 -18.10
CA MET A 322 -30.72 5.96 -17.40
C MET A 322 -30.76 4.73 -18.33
N ASP A 323 -30.00 4.71 -19.43
CA ASP A 323 -29.97 3.60 -20.38
C ASP A 323 -29.48 2.31 -19.73
N ASN A 324 -30.16 1.22 -20.06
CA ASN A 324 -29.70 -0.15 -19.78
C ASN A 324 -29.41 -0.45 -18.31
N ILE A 325 -29.96 0.29 -17.34
CA ILE A 325 -29.60 0.16 -15.91
C ILE A 325 -29.60 -1.28 -15.47
N PHE A 326 -30.65 -2.05 -15.78
CA PHE A 326 -30.85 -3.44 -15.39
C PHE A 326 -30.83 -4.42 -16.58
N GLN A 327 -30.35 -3.99 -17.73
CA GLN A 327 -30.33 -4.89 -18.91
C GLN A 327 -29.61 -6.19 -18.57
N ARG A 328 -30.21 -7.33 -18.96
CA ARG A 328 -29.69 -8.70 -18.73
C ARG A 328 -29.59 -9.12 -17.25
N CYS A 329 -30.31 -8.47 -16.36
CA CYS A 329 -30.47 -8.94 -14.99
C CYS A 329 -31.46 -10.09 -14.91
N SER A 330 -31.11 -11.26 -15.46
CA SER A 330 -32.04 -12.39 -15.65
C SER A 330 -32.61 -12.95 -14.34
N GLY A 331 -31.94 -12.76 -13.20
CA GLY A 331 -32.40 -13.20 -11.87
C GLY A 331 -33.21 -12.17 -11.10
N LEU A 332 -33.31 -10.92 -11.60
CA LEU A 332 -33.96 -9.81 -10.92
C LEU A 332 -35.49 -10.05 -10.86
N LYS A 333 -36.06 -10.03 -9.65
CA LYS A 333 -37.49 -10.28 -9.38
C LYS A 333 -38.24 -9.02 -9.03
N SER A 334 -37.63 -8.13 -8.23
CA SER A 334 -38.25 -6.87 -7.85
C SER A 334 -37.23 -5.72 -7.87
N VAL A 335 -37.74 -4.55 -8.22
CA VAL A 335 -36.99 -3.27 -8.20
C VAL A 335 -37.87 -2.22 -7.57
N ASN A 336 -37.35 -1.53 -6.54
CA ASN A 336 -37.99 -0.36 -5.98
C ASN A 336 -37.29 0.91 -6.49
N ILE A 337 -38.00 1.71 -7.29
CA ILE A 337 -37.60 3.02 -7.81
C ILE A 337 -38.63 4.10 -7.47
N GLU A 338 -39.38 3.91 -6.37
CA GLU A 338 -40.34 4.86 -5.88
C GLU A 338 -39.68 6.27 -5.72
N GLY A 339 -40.38 7.28 -6.19
CA GLY A 339 -39.93 8.67 -6.08
C GLY A 339 -38.89 9.12 -7.10
N TRP A 340 -38.57 8.31 -8.10
CA TRP A 340 -37.67 8.74 -9.17
C TRP A 340 -38.25 9.88 -10.00
N ASP A 341 -37.53 10.98 -10.09
CA ASP A 341 -37.84 12.10 -10.98
C ASP A 341 -37.11 11.92 -12.32
N THR A 342 -37.88 11.69 -13.38
CA THR A 342 -37.37 11.52 -14.74
C THR A 342 -37.51 12.77 -15.61
N SER A 343 -37.85 13.93 -15.03
CA SER A 343 -38.14 15.16 -15.77
C SER A 343 -36.96 15.68 -16.60
N LYS A 344 -35.71 15.40 -16.19
CA LYS A 344 -34.50 15.76 -16.96
C LYS A 344 -33.90 14.58 -17.75
N THR A 345 -34.48 13.39 -17.64
CA THR A 345 -33.92 12.21 -18.31
C THR A 345 -34.20 12.28 -19.81
N THR A 346 -33.14 12.16 -20.59
CA THR A 346 -33.23 12.20 -22.06
C THR A 346 -33.19 10.81 -22.69
N SER A 347 -32.74 9.78 -21.94
CA SER A 347 -32.68 8.41 -22.41
C SER A 347 -32.86 7.40 -21.28
N MET A 348 -33.74 6.40 -21.50
CA MET A 348 -34.02 5.23 -20.65
C MET A 348 -34.13 3.96 -21.48
N GLN A 349 -33.37 3.85 -22.58
CA GLN A 349 -33.46 2.72 -23.48
C GLN A 349 -33.11 1.40 -22.78
N CYS A 350 -33.84 0.33 -23.10
CA CYS A 350 -33.57 -1.03 -22.67
C CYS A 350 -33.39 -1.22 -21.15
N MET A 351 -33.96 -0.35 -20.30
CA MET A 351 -33.76 -0.34 -18.84
C MET A 351 -33.95 -1.73 -18.23
N PHE A 352 -34.99 -2.48 -18.61
CA PHE A 352 -35.33 -3.80 -18.13
C PHE A 352 -35.27 -4.90 -19.21
N SER A 353 -34.55 -4.64 -20.30
CA SER A 353 -34.42 -5.61 -21.39
C SER A 353 -33.71 -6.89 -20.87
N GLU A 354 -34.24 -8.06 -21.23
CA GLU A 354 -33.74 -9.37 -20.84
C GLU A 354 -33.75 -9.62 -19.29
N CYS A 355 -34.69 -8.98 -18.56
CA CYS A 355 -34.98 -9.24 -17.13
C CYS A 355 -36.07 -10.30 -17.00
N GLY A 356 -35.79 -11.55 -17.41
CA GLY A 356 -36.81 -12.60 -17.55
C GLY A 356 -37.53 -13.04 -16.28
N SER A 357 -36.97 -12.72 -15.10
CA SER A 357 -37.59 -13.05 -13.79
C SER A 357 -38.32 -11.86 -13.15
N LEU A 358 -38.33 -10.69 -13.77
CA LEU A 358 -38.90 -9.48 -13.18
C LEU A 358 -40.41 -9.55 -13.13
N THR A 359 -40.98 -9.47 -11.95
CA THR A 359 -42.42 -9.53 -11.68
C THR A 359 -42.97 -8.29 -11.02
N GLU A 360 -42.12 -7.45 -10.44
CA GLU A 360 -42.51 -6.31 -9.64
C GLU A 360 -41.61 -5.12 -9.87
N VAL A 361 -42.17 -3.94 -10.11
CA VAL A 361 -41.49 -2.65 -10.18
C VAL A 361 -42.33 -1.65 -9.39
N ASP A 362 -41.79 -1.18 -8.27
CA ASP A 362 -42.41 -0.09 -7.50
C ASP A 362 -41.94 1.26 -8.07
N LEU A 363 -42.93 2.10 -8.49
CA LEU A 363 -42.73 3.37 -9.20
C LEU A 363 -43.04 4.58 -8.32
#